data_5fd206544bb67b3d4219ce80dcf220fb
#
_entry.id   5fd206544bb67b3d4219ce80dcf220fb
#
_cell.length_a   1.000
_cell.length_b   1.000
_cell.length_c   1.000
_cell.angle_alpha   90.00
_cell.angle_beta   90.00
_cell.angle_gamma   90.00
#
_symmetry.space_group_name_H-M   'P 1'
#
loop_
_entity.id
_entity.type
_entity.pdbx_description
1 polymer ?
#
loop_
_entity_poly.entity_id
_entity_poly.type
_entity_poly.pdbx_seq_one_letter_code
_entity_poly.pdbx_strand_id
1 'polypeptide(L)'
;MKTRKFQIIEVDGGPREAAPEQQTPRDQRKREVIAAAIDVFASDGYAAFSARSVAKKLEVSLSTVQHYFPNREILLVETLREMGSGYIEKYRATIDSQELSPTERLQIIVDHLLEETQRPDVRAFFFQMWASAQHEPGVRALLEAMTADYRLLLKNVVRQITPALKDEEAAVAGTLIAAQIEGLMVMTCFGDASLPKMKLLVSRAKQVCLDLCVQNGKPR
;
A
#
# COMPACT_ATOMS: atom_id res chain seq x y z
N MET A 1 -0.68 -17.28 -23.29
CA MET A 1 -0.31 -16.76 -21.96
C MET A 1 -1.55 -16.03 -21.42
N LYS A 2 -2.17 -16.55 -20.36
CA LYS A 2 -3.38 -15.95 -19.78
C LYS A 2 -2.98 -14.65 -19.07
N THR A 3 -3.51 -13.54 -19.53
CA THR A 3 -3.39 -12.21 -18.91
C THR A 3 -3.94 -12.31 -17.47
N ARG A 4 -3.06 -12.30 -16.46
CA ARG A 4 -3.49 -12.20 -15.06
C ARG A 4 -4.11 -10.83 -14.88
N LYS A 5 -5.43 -10.78 -14.66
CA LYS A 5 -6.10 -9.58 -14.18
C LYS A 5 -5.46 -9.19 -12.86
N PHE A 6 -4.91 -7.98 -12.82
CA PHE A 6 -4.56 -7.32 -11.56
C PHE A 6 -5.87 -7.18 -10.80
N GLN A 7 -6.04 -7.95 -9.74
CA GLN A 7 -7.14 -7.70 -8.83
C GLN A 7 -6.77 -6.44 -8.06
N ILE A 8 -7.50 -5.35 -8.32
CA ILE A 8 -7.60 -4.23 -7.38
C ILE A 8 -7.79 -4.90 -6.02
N ILE A 9 -7.01 -4.49 -5.04
CA ILE A 9 -7.09 -5.05 -3.68
C ILE A 9 -8.53 -4.87 -3.23
N GLU A 10 -9.37 -5.91 -3.45
CA GLU A 10 -10.77 -5.88 -3.00
C GLU A 10 -10.75 -5.82 -1.48
N VAL A 11 -11.13 -4.66 -0.98
CA VAL A 11 -11.38 -4.45 0.44
C VAL A 11 -12.72 -5.11 0.74
N ASP A 12 -12.69 -6.27 1.37
CA ASP A 12 -13.89 -6.89 1.96
C ASP A 12 -14.20 -6.17 3.29
N GLY A 13 -14.56 -4.93 3.17
CA GLY A 13 -15.09 -4.07 4.21
C GLY A 13 -16.24 -3.31 3.57
N GLY A 14 -17.47 -3.71 3.91
CA GLY A 14 -18.69 -3.18 3.32
C GLY A 14 -18.71 -1.66 3.22
N PRO A 15 -19.27 -1.13 2.13
CA PRO A 15 -19.26 0.30 1.88
C PRO A 15 -20.06 1.01 2.98
N ARG A 16 -19.45 2.01 3.64
CA ARG A 16 -20.27 3.11 4.15
C ARG A 16 -20.97 3.69 2.92
N GLU A 17 -22.28 3.56 2.86
CA GLU A 17 -23.13 4.30 1.95
C GLU A 17 -22.90 5.81 2.15
N ALA A 18 -21.89 6.34 1.47
CA ALA A 18 -21.92 7.73 1.08
C ALA A 18 -23.09 7.87 0.11
N ALA A 19 -24.00 8.81 0.38
CA ALA A 19 -25.12 9.12 -0.51
C ALA A 19 -24.60 9.16 -1.95
N PRO A 20 -25.34 8.60 -2.93
CA PRO A 20 -24.87 8.52 -4.30
C PRO A 20 -24.66 9.93 -4.84
N GLU A 21 -23.40 10.41 -4.84
CA GLU A 21 -23.03 11.55 -5.68
C GLU A 21 -23.40 11.14 -7.10
N GLN A 22 -24.24 11.95 -7.74
CA GLN A 22 -24.65 11.73 -9.13
C GLN A 22 -23.38 11.71 -9.99
N GLN A 23 -22.92 10.50 -10.31
CA GLN A 23 -21.71 10.30 -11.10
C GLN A 23 -21.94 10.88 -12.48
N THR A 24 -21.18 11.92 -12.81
CA THR A 24 -21.29 12.52 -14.13
C THR A 24 -20.66 11.60 -15.19
N PRO A 25 -21.10 11.68 -16.45
CA PRO A 25 -20.45 10.94 -17.54
C PRO A 25 -18.93 11.26 -17.64
N ARG A 26 -18.53 12.44 -17.20
CA ARG A 26 -17.12 12.86 -17.14
C ARG A 26 -16.35 12.06 -16.09
N ASP A 27 -16.91 11.86 -14.90
CA ASP A 27 -16.29 11.10 -13.81
C ASP A 27 -16.16 9.63 -14.17
N GLN A 28 -17.19 9.09 -14.83
CA GLN A 28 -17.14 7.73 -15.33
C GLN A 28 -16.01 7.53 -16.37
N ARG A 29 -15.88 8.45 -17.33
CA ARG A 29 -14.81 8.38 -18.33
C ARG A 29 -13.42 8.54 -17.70
N LYS A 30 -13.28 9.42 -16.70
CA LYS A 30 -12.04 9.55 -15.94
C LYS A 30 -11.64 8.23 -15.26
N ARG A 31 -12.60 7.53 -14.65
CA ARG A 31 -12.36 6.20 -14.04
C ARG A 31 -11.98 5.14 -15.08
N GLU A 32 -12.60 5.14 -16.24
CA GLU A 32 -12.23 4.22 -17.34
C GLU A 32 -10.77 4.44 -17.76
N VAL A 33 -10.33 5.70 -17.87
CA VAL A 33 -8.94 6.01 -18.17
C VAL A 33 -8.00 5.52 -17.09
N ILE A 34 -8.34 5.72 -15.80
CA ILE A 34 -7.53 5.22 -14.68
C ILE A 34 -7.50 3.70 -14.66
N ALA A 35 -8.62 3.02 -14.87
CA ALA A 35 -8.65 1.55 -14.91
C ALA A 35 -7.74 0.99 -16.01
N ALA A 36 -7.79 1.57 -17.22
CA ALA A 36 -6.88 1.19 -18.30
C ALA A 36 -5.42 1.54 -18.00
N ALA A 37 -5.17 2.65 -17.29
CA ALA A 37 -3.84 3.04 -16.87
C ALA A 37 -3.26 2.06 -15.83
N ILE A 38 -4.08 1.57 -14.91
CA ILE A 38 -3.72 0.49 -13.96
C ILE A 38 -3.33 -0.78 -14.73
N ASP A 39 -4.14 -1.18 -15.70
CA ASP A 39 -3.84 -2.37 -16.51
C ASP A 39 -2.50 -2.23 -17.25
N VAL A 40 -2.24 -1.06 -17.87
CA VAL A 40 -0.98 -0.78 -18.58
C VAL A 40 0.20 -0.78 -17.61
N PHE A 41 0.06 -0.12 -16.46
CA PHE A 41 1.12 -0.08 -15.44
C PHE A 41 1.45 -1.48 -14.90
N ALA A 42 0.42 -2.28 -14.67
CA ALA A 42 0.56 -3.64 -14.16
C ALA A 42 1.17 -4.62 -15.16
N SER A 43 0.79 -4.51 -16.47
CA SER A 43 1.27 -5.42 -17.51
C SER A 43 2.62 -5.03 -18.08
N ASP A 44 2.84 -3.74 -18.34
CA ASP A 44 3.96 -3.22 -19.12
C ASP A 44 5.00 -2.48 -18.25
N GLY A 45 4.64 -2.16 -17.02
CA GLY A 45 5.51 -1.51 -16.03
C GLY A 45 5.71 -0.01 -16.29
N TYR A 46 6.49 0.61 -15.39
CA TYR A 46 6.77 2.06 -15.41
C TYR A 46 7.41 2.54 -16.71
N ALA A 47 8.34 1.76 -17.30
CA ALA A 47 9.09 2.19 -18.47
C ALA A 47 8.20 2.34 -19.73
N ALA A 48 7.19 1.49 -19.88
CA ALA A 48 6.24 1.51 -21.00
C ALA A 48 4.99 2.37 -20.72
N PHE A 49 4.82 2.85 -19.50
CA PHE A 49 3.66 3.64 -19.09
C PHE A 49 3.65 5.03 -19.73
N SER A 50 2.59 5.33 -20.49
CA SER A 50 2.39 6.63 -21.16
C SER A 50 0.92 6.87 -21.48
N ALA A 51 0.54 8.14 -21.67
CA ALA A 51 -0.81 8.48 -22.16
C ALA A 51 -1.13 7.82 -23.49
N ARG A 52 -0.12 7.57 -24.34
CA ARG A 52 -0.29 6.89 -25.64
C ARG A 52 -0.59 5.39 -25.46
N SER A 53 0.10 4.71 -24.54
CA SER A 53 -0.18 3.29 -24.25
C SER A 53 -1.57 3.10 -23.64
N VAL A 54 -2.00 4.02 -22.75
CA VAL A 54 -3.35 4.02 -22.20
C VAL A 54 -4.42 4.31 -23.25
N ALA A 55 -4.20 5.30 -24.14
CA ALA A 55 -5.10 5.60 -25.25
C ALA A 55 -5.26 4.40 -26.19
N LYS A 56 -4.14 3.72 -26.51
CA LYS A 56 -4.15 2.49 -27.32
C LYS A 56 -4.94 1.37 -26.62
N LYS A 57 -4.78 1.21 -25.31
CA LYS A 57 -5.50 0.19 -24.53
C LYS A 57 -7.00 0.40 -24.52
N LEU A 58 -7.45 1.67 -24.46
CA LEU A 58 -8.86 2.08 -24.49
C LEU A 58 -9.45 2.22 -25.89
N GLU A 59 -8.63 2.11 -26.94
CA GLU A 59 -9.04 2.36 -28.34
C GLU A 59 -9.61 3.77 -28.55
N VAL A 60 -9.01 4.76 -27.86
CA VAL A 60 -9.39 6.18 -27.97
C VAL A 60 -8.22 7.03 -28.49
N SER A 61 -8.52 8.30 -28.83
CA SER A 61 -7.47 9.24 -29.22
C SER A 61 -6.58 9.63 -28.01
N LEU A 62 -5.31 9.96 -28.29
CA LEU A 62 -4.40 10.49 -27.27
C LEU A 62 -4.97 11.76 -26.61
N SER A 63 -5.62 12.63 -27.40
CA SER A 63 -6.26 13.85 -26.91
C SER A 63 -7.38 13.55 -25.91
N THR A 64 -8.08 12.43 -26.04
CA THR A 64 -9.08 12.00 -25.06
C THR A 64 -8.45 11.75 -23.69
N VAL A 65 -7.33 11.04 -23.64
CA VAL A 65 -6.62 10.79 -22.36
C VAL A 65 -6.05 12.10 -21.80
N GLN A 66 -5.42 12.93 -22.66
CA GLN A 66 -4.81 14.19 -22.24
C GLN A 66 -5.84 15.24 -21.77
N HIS A 67 -7.08 15.14 -22.20
CA HIS A 67 -8.16 15.98 -21.67
C HIS A 67 -8.39 15.77 -20.17
N TYR A 68 -8.24 14.53 -19.67
CA TYR A 68 -8.39 14.20 -18.25
C TYR A 68 -7.07 14.29 -17.49
N PHE A 69 -5.98 13.95 -18.13
CA PHE A 69 -4.64 13.89 -17.57
C PHE A 69 -3.64 14.57 -18.49
N PRO A 70 -3.42 15.88 -18.30
CA PRO A 70 -2.64 16.72 -19.25
C PRO A 70 -1.22 16.24 -19.51
N ASN A 71 -0.60 15.55 -18.57
CA ASN A 71 0.75 15.01 -18.72
C ASN A 71 0.90 13.61 -18.10
N ARG A 72 2.06 12.97 -18.37
CA ARG A 72 2.37 11.63 -17.92
C ARG A 72 2.45 11.53 -16.39
N GLU A 73 3.01 12.53 -15.74
CA GLU A 73 3.19 12.54 -14.28
C GLU A 73 1.83 12.55 -13.56
N ILE A 74 0.91 13.42 -13.96
CA ILE A 74 -0.43 13.48 -13.39
C ILE A 74 -1.16 12.14 -13.59
N LEU A 75 -1.09 11.58 -14.79
CA LEU A 75 -1.69 10.27 -15.08
C LEU A 75 -1.09 9.18 -14.18
N LEU A 76 0.23 9.15 -14.03
CA LEU A 76 0.93 8.18 -13.20
C LEU A 76 0.57 8.32 -11.73
N VAL A 77 0.61 9.53 -11.19
CA VAL A 77 0.27 9.80 -9.76
C VAL A 77 -1.16 9.37 -9.45
N GLU A 78 -2.12 9.71 -10.31
CA GLU A 78 -3.52 9.31 -10.10
C GLU A 78 -3.71 7.79 -10.24
N THR A 79 -2.99 7.16 -11.16
CA THR A 79 -2.99 5.69 -11.30
C THR A 79 -2.44 5.01 -10.04
N LEU A 80 -1.30 5.46 -9.54
CA LEU A 80 -0.68 4.91 -8.33
C LEU A 80 -1.53 5.20 -7.08
N ARG A 81 -2.16 6.37 -7.01
CA ARG A 81 -3.08 6.72 -5.93
C ARG A 81 -4.28 5.79 -5.91
N GLU A 82 -4.89 5.52 -7.06
CA GLU A 82 -6.02 4.59 -7.17
C GLU A 82 -5.62 3.16 -6.81
N MET A 83 -4.45 2.70 -7.28
CA MET A 83 -3.92 1.37 -6.91
C MET A 83 -3.66 1.23 -5.41
N GLY A 84 -3.19 2.30 -4.76
CA GLY A 84 -2.93 2.36 -3.32
C GLY A 84 -4.15 2.77 -2.48
N SER A 85 -5.27 3.14 -3.11
CA SER A 85 -6.47 3.57 -2.41
C SER A 85 -7.00 2.44 -1.53
N GLY A 86 -7.45 2.79 -0.32
CA GLY A 86 -7.94 1.81 0.65
C GLY A 86 -6.87 0.95 1.32
N TYR A 87 -5.57 1.07 0.96
CA TYR A 87 -4.53 0.25 1.59
C TYR A 87 -4.45 0.42 3.11
N ILE A 88 -4.60 1.65 3.60
CA ILE A 88 -4.67 1.93 5.04
C ILE A 88 -6.09 1.75 5.59
N GLU A 89 -7.11 2.10 4.80
CA GLU A 89 -8.51 2.09 5.23
C GLU A 89 -8.98 0.68 5.66
N LYS A 90 -8.49 -0.37 5.01
CA LYS A 90 -8.82 -1.76 5.38
C LYS A 90 -8.42 -2.15 6.81
N TYR A 91 -7.44 -1.46 7.40
CA TYR A 91 -7.04 -1.69 8.78
C TYR A 91 -7.84 -0.88 9.80
N ARG A 92 -8.58 0.13 9.35
CA ARG A 92 -9.32 1.03 10.23
C ARG A 92 -10.35 0.28 11.08
N ALA A 93 -11.11 -0.61 10.49
CA ALA A 93 -12.09 -1.44 11.21
C ALA A 93 -11.42 -2.29 12.31
N THR A 94 -10.24 -2.85 12.05
CA THR A 94 -9.47 -3.61 13.04
C THR A 94 -8.96 -2.71 14.16
N ILE A 95 -8.47 -1.50 13.82
CA ILE A 95 -7.94 -0.53 14.79
C ILE A 95 -9.04 -0.02 15.71
N ASP A 96 -10.21 0.25 15.17
CA ASP A 96 -11.34 0.83 15.89
C ASP A 96 -12.19 -0.23 16.63
N SER A 97 -11.91 -1.53 16.44
CA SER A 97 -12.65 -2.61 17.10
C SER A 97 -12.55 -2.52 18.62
N GLN A 98 -13.68 -2.50 19.29
CA GLN A 98 -13.77 -2.53 20.77
C GLN A 98 -13.71 -3.96 21.33
N GLU A 99 -13.86 -4.98 20.49
CA GLU A 99 -13.86 -6.40 20.89
C GLU A 99 -12.45 -6.97 20.99
N LEU A 100 -11.48 -6.35 20.32
CA LEU A 100 -10.08 -6.78 20.30
C LEU A 100 -9.22 -5.97 21.27
N SER A 101 -8.34 -6.65 21.97
CA SER A 101 -7.27 -5.98 22.72
C SER A 101 -6.30 -5.28 21.76
N PRO A 102 -5.60 -4.21 22.17
CA PRO A 102 -4.61 -3.54 21.32
C PRO A 102 -3.53 -4.48 20.76
N THR A 103 -3.13 -5.49 21.54
CA THR A 103 -2.16 -6.51 21.12
C THR A 103 -2.72 -7.39 20.01
N GLU A 104 -3.97 -7.85 20.11
CA GLU A 104 -4.63 -8.62 19.06
C GLU A 104 -4.79 -7.80 17.79
N ARG A 105 -5.14 -6.51 17.89
CA ARG A 105 -5.20 -5.60 16.74
C ARG A 105 -3.86 -5.54 16.00
N LEU A 106 -2.77 -5.34 16.73
CA LEU A 106 -1.43 -5.33 16.12
C LEU A 106 -1.10 -6.66 15.45
N GLN A 107 -1.40 -7.79 16.10
CA GLN A 107 -1.14 -9.11 15.53
C GLN A 107 -1.88 -9.32 14.22
N ILE A 108 -3.17 -8.97 14.15
CA ILE A 108 -3.99 -9.07 12.94
C ILE A 108 -3.44 -8.17 11.83
N ILE A 109 -3.07 -6.92 12.16
CA ILE A 109 -2.51 -5.97 11.20
C ILE A 109 -1.17 -6.49 10.65
N VAL A 110 -0.27 -6.94 11.53
CA VAL A 110 1.05 -7.45 11.15
C VAL A 110 0.91 -8.72 10.31
N ASP A 111 0.01 -9.63 10.67
CA ASP A 111 -0.29 -10.83 9.88
C ASP A 111 -0.69 -10.49 8.46
N HIS A 112 -1.67 -9.62 8.34
CA HIS A 112 -2.20 -9.19 7.05
C HIS A 112 -1.13 -8.49 6.20
N LEU A 113 -0.34 -7.59 6.80
CA LEU A 113 0.75 -6.90 6.12
C LEU A 113 1.81 -7.90 5.62
N LEU A 114 2.20 -8.87 6.45
CA LEU A 114 3.16 -9.91 6.06
C LEU A 114 2.62 -10.83 4.96
N GLU A 115 1.33 -11.17 4.98
CA GLU A 115 0.69 -11.92 3.89
C GLU A 115 0.66 -11.12 2.59
N GLU A 116 0.28 -9.84 2.64
CA GLU A 116 0.28 -8.93 1.49
C GLU A 116 1.66 -8.81 0.85
N THR A 117 2.72 -8.71 1.65
CA THR A 117 4.09 -8.62 1.13
C THR A 117 4.54 -9.89 0.37
N GLN A 118 3.86 -11.02 0.54
CA GLN A 118 4.14 -12.24 -0.23
C GLN A 118 3.46 -12.25 -1.60
N ARG A 119 2.50 -11.38 -1.85
CA ARG A 119 1.78 -11.29 -3.12
C ARG A 119 2.66 -10.67 -4.20
N PRO A 120 2.83 -11.33 -5.38
CA PRO A 120 3.68 -10.81 -6.45
C PRO A 120 3.22 -9.45 -7.00
N ASP A 121 1.91 -9.21 -7.06
CA ASP A 121 1.32 -7.96 -7.53
C ASP A 121 1.58 -6.80 -6.56
N VAL A 122 1.44 -7.02 -5.26
CA VAL A 122 1.74 -6.03 -4.23
C VAL A 122 3.23 -5.65 -4.27
N ARG A 123 4.12 -6.64 -4.35
CA ARG A 123 5.57 -6.40 -4.47
C ARG A 123 5.90 -5.59 -5.73
N ALA A 124 5.35 -6.00 -6.88
CA ALA A 124 5.58 -5.30 -8.14
C ALA A 124 5.12 -3.82 -8.05
N PHE A 125 3.98 -3.56 -7.42
CA PHE A 125 3.47 -2.21 -7.20
C PHE A 125 4.46 -1.37 -6.37
N PHE A 126 4.86 -1.83 -5.18
CA PHE A 126 5.74 -1.06 -4.31
C PHE A 126 7.14 -0.87 -4.90
N PHE A 127 7.73 -1.89 -5.54
CA PHE A 127 9.04 -1.74 -6.17
C PHE A 127 9.01 -0.72 -7.31
N GLN A 128 7.98 -0.72 -8.14
CA GLN A 128 7.85 0.27 -9.20
C GLN A 128 7.59 1.67 -8.64
N MET A 129 6.79 1.77 -7.58
CA MET A 129 6.52 3.04 -6.91
C MET A 129 7.79 3.64 -6.30
N TRP A 130 8.60 2.86 -5.58
CA TRP A 130 9.89 3.31 -5.03
C TRP A 130 10.87 3.72 -6.12
N ALA A 131 10.98 2.94 -7.18
CA ALA A 131 11.85 3.28 -8.31
C ALA A 131 11.40 4.57 -9.00
N SER A 132 10.08 4.73 -9.24
CA SER A 132 9.52 5.92 -9.89
C SER A 132 9.69 7.18 -9.04
N ALA A 133 9.58 7.08 -7.71
CA ALA A 133 9.75 8.19 -6.78
C ALA A 133 11.15 8.82 -6.83
N GLN A 134 12.16 8.13 -7.37
CA GLN A 134 13.50 8.70 -7.56
C GLN A 134 13.52 9.76 -8.67
N HIS A 135 12.59 9.71 -9.63
CA HIS A 135 12.61 10.52 -10.84
C HIS A 135 11.37 11.40 -11.02
N GLU A 136 10.26 11.06 -10.36
CA GLU A 136 8.95 11.72 -10.50
C GLU A 136 8.57 12.38 -9.16
N PRO A 137 8.66 13.73 -9.05
CA PRO A 137 8.36 14.44 -7.79
C PRO A 137 6.95 14.18 -7.26
N GLY A 138 5.95 14.08 -8.13
CA GLY A 138 4.57 13.79 -7.73
C GLY A 138 4.41 12.38 -7.15
N VAL A 139 5.13 11.37 -7.69
CA VAL A 139 5.15 10.02 -7.11
C VAL A 139 5.86 9.99 -5.77
N ARG A 140 6.96 10.76 -5.63
CA ARG A 140 7.65 10.91 -4.35
C ARG A 140 6.73 11.49 -3.28
N ALA A 141 6.04 12.58 -3.57
CA ALA A 141 5.09 13.19 -2.63
C ALA A 141 3.95 12.23 -2.23
N LEU A 142 3.43 11.44 -3.18
CA LEU A 142 2.44 10.42 -2.91
C LEU A 142 3.00 9.32 -1.98
N LEU A 143 4.19 8.80 -2.28
CA LEU A 143 4.85 7.77 -1.46
C LEU A 143 5.15 8.28 -0.04
N GLU A 144 5.63 9.52 0.10
CA GLU A 144 5.88 10.16 1.39
C GLU A 144 4.59 10.25 2.22
N ALA A 145 3.47 10.66 1.61
CA ALA A 145 2.17 10.73 2.28
C ALA A 145 1.70 9.33 2.73
N MET A 146 1.72 8.34 1.83
CA MET A 146 1.32 6.96 2.16
C MET A 146 2.19 6.36 3.28
N THR A 147 3.49 6.60 3.25
CA THR A 147 4.42 6.12 4.27
C THR A 147 4.21 6.84 5.61
N ALA A 148 3.87 8.13 5.60
CA ALA A 148 3.55 8.89 6.81
C ALA A 148 2.27 8.34 7.47
N ASP A 149 1.22 8.10 6.70
CA ASP A 149 -0.05 7.53 7.18
C ASP A 149 0.17 6.12 7.76
N TYR A 150 0.96 5.29 7.09
CA TYR A 150 1.31 3.95 7.55
C TYR A 150 2.06 3.98 8.89
N ARG A 151 3.09 4.84 9.03
CA ARG A 151 3.81 4.99 10.30
C ARG A 151 2.92 5.54 11.40
N LEU A 152 2.02 6.48 11.09
CA LEU A 152 1.08 7.04 12.05
C LEU A 152 0.09 5.97 12.55
N LEU A 153 -0.41 5.13 11.65
CA LEU A 153 -1.25 3.99 11.99
C LEU A 153 -0.56 3.08 13.01
N LEU A 154 0.65 2.62 12.70
CA LEU A 154 1.41 1.72 13.58
C LEU A 154 1.77 2.37 14.91
N LYS A 155 2.20 3.64 14.90
CA LYS A 155 2.44 4.44 16.11
C LYS A 155 1.22 4.45 17.03
N ASN A 156 0.03 4.68 16.47
CA ASN A 156 -1.21 4.75 17.26
C ASN A 156 -1.55 3.40 17.90
N VAL A 157 -1.35 2.30 17.18
CA VAL A 157 -1.55 0.95 17.73
C VAL A 157 -0.52 0.66 18.84
N VAL A 158 0.75 1.02 18.66
CA VAL A 158 1.79 0.89 19.70
C VAL A 158 1.40 1.65 20.97
N ARG A 159 0.89 2.88 20.85
CA ARG A 159 0.43 3.67 22.00
C ARG A 159 -0.77 3.07 22.70
N GLN A 160 -1.65 2.38 22.00
CA GLN A 160 -2.76 1.66 22.62
C GLN A 160 -2.26 0.45 23.44
N ILE A 161 -1.18 -0.20 23.00
CA ILE A 161 -0.56 -1.34 23.75
C ILE A 161 0.17 -0.83 24.99
N THR A 162 0.96 0.25 24.84
CA THR A 162 1.78 0.80 25.91
C THR A 162 1.56 2.31 26.04
N PRO A 163 0.47 2.75 26.73
CA PRO A 163 0.11 4.16 26.86
C PRO A 163 1.17 5.03 27.56
N ALA A 164 2.06 4.42 28.33
CA ALA A 164 3.14 5.11 29.04
C ALA A 164 4.31 5.53 28.12
N LEU A 165 4.39 5.03 26.89
CA LEU A 165 5.43 5.44 25.94
C LEU A 165 5.29 6.91 25.57
N LYS A 166 6.43 7.61 25.51
CA LYS A 166 6.48 8.94 24.93
C LYS A 166 6.13 8.89 23.45
N ASP A 167 5.65 9.99 22.92
CA ASP A 167 5.21 10.09 21.53
C ASP A 167 6.31 9.72 20.52
N GLU A 168 7.55 10.15 20.79
CA GLU A 168 8.73 9.83 19.99
C GLU A 168 9.10 8.34 20.05
N GLU A 169 9.04 7.72 21.21
CA GLU A 169 9.34 6.29 21.40
C GLU A 169 8.31 5.42 20.65
N ALA A 170 7.04 5.79 20.69
CA ALA A 170 5.99 5.12 19.94
C ALA A 170 6.17 5.32 18.41
N ALA A 171 6.62 6.50 17.98
CA ALA A 171 6.92 6.76 16.57
C ALA A 171 8.12 5.92 16.07
N VAL A 172 9.16 5.77 16.91
CA VAL A 172 10.31 4.89 16.62
C VAL A 172 9.84 3.45 16.49
N ALA A 173 9.08 2.93 17.46
CA ALA A 173 8.57 1.56 17.44
C ALA A 173 7.70 1.31 16.21
N GLY A 174 6.75 2.19 15.89
CA GLY A 174 5.91 2.07 14.69
C GLY A 174 6.72 2.10 13.39
N THR A 175 7.75 2.94 13.31
CA THR A 175 8.65 2.99 12.15
C THR A 175 9.47 1.70 12.01
N LEU A 176 9.98 1.14 13.11
CA LEU A 176 10.73 -0.12 13.08
C LEU A 176 9.85 -1.32 12.71
N ILE A 177 8.58 -1.33 13.15
CA ILE A 177 7.60 -2.35 12.71
C ILE A 177 7.40 -2.25 11.20
N ALA A 178 7.18 -1.05 10.65
CA ALA A 178 7.07 -0.84 9.21
C ALA A 178 8.31 -1.34 8.47
N ALA A 179 9.49 -0.93 8.92
CA ALA A 179 10.77 -1.34 8.32
C ALA A 179 10.99 -2.85 8.35
N GLN A 180 10.56 -3.54 9.42
CA GLN A 180 10.60 -5.01 9.51
C GLN A 180 9.76 -5.68 8.43
N ILE A 181 8.54 -5.19 8.21
CA ILE A 181 7.60 -5.75 7.23
C ILE A 181 8.10 -5.49 5.81
N GLU A 182 8.46 -4.25 5.49
CA GLU A 182 8.98 -3.89 4.17
C GLU A 182 10.33 -4.54 3.88
N GLY A 183 11.19 -4.63 4.88
CA GLY A 183 12.47 -5.33 4.78
C GLY A 183 12.31 -6.81 4.43
N LEU A 184 11.34 -7.50 5.04
CA LEU A 184 11.03 -8.88 4.68
C LEU A 184 10.51 -8.98 3.25
N MET A 185 9.67 -8.06 2.79
CA MET A 185 9.23 -8.02 1.39
C MET A 185 10.42 -7.97 0.43
N VAL A 186 11.38 -7.08 0.67
CA VAL A 186 12.57 -6.91 -0.17
C VAL A 186 13.48 -8.15 -0.10
N MET A 187 13.76 -8.64 1.11
CA MET A 187 14.70 -9.75 1.32
C MET A 187 14.19 -11.10 0.84
N THR A 188 12.88 -11.27 0.67
CA THR A 188 12.27 -12.55 0.29
C THR A 188 11.63 -12.56 -1.09
N CYS A 189 11.73 -11.45 -1.86
CA CYS A 189 10.97 -11.27 -3.10
C CYS A 189 11.36 -12.22 -4.24
N PHE A 190 12.62 -12.66 -4.30
CA PHE A 190 13.11 -13.49 -5.43
C PHE A 190 13.17 -14.98 -5.12
N GLY A 191 12.92 -15.38 -3.87
CA GLY A 191 13.02 -16.75 -3.44
C GLY A 191 14.48 -17.27 -3.53
N ASP A 192 15.10 -17.54 -2.42
CA ASP A 192 16.45 -18.06 -2.36
C ASP A 192 16.44 -19.37 -1.56
N ALA A 193 17.09 -20.42 -2.08
CA ALA A 193 17.18 -21.70 -1.39
C ALA A 193 17.90 -21.61 -0.04
N SER A 194 18.71 -20.57 0.19
CA SER A 194 19.36 -20.27 1.46
C SER A 194 18.45 -19.62 2.50
N LEU A 195 17.26 -19.12 2.08
CA LEU A 195 16.32 -18.49 3.00
C LEU A 195 15.74 -19.49 4.00
N PRO A 196 15.61 -19.11 5.28
CA PRO A 196 14.83 -19.87 6.25
C PRO A 196 13.40 -20.10 5.77
N LYS A 197 12.74 -21.13 6.31
CA LYS A 197 11.33 -21.38 5.99
C LYS A 197 10.49 -20.13 6.28
N MET A 198 9.70 -19.68 5.30
CA MET A 198 8.89 -18.47 5.39
C MET A 198 8.02 -18.43 6.65
N LYS A 199 7.40 -19.55 7.01
CA LYS A 199 6.60 -19.65 8.26
C LYS A 199 7.40 -19.28 9.52
N LEU A 200 8.69 -19.63 9.58
CA LEU A 200 9.55 -19.30 10.70
C LEU A 200 9.92 -17.79 10.69
N LEU A 201 10.24 -17.25 9.52
CA LEU A 201 10.52 -15.82 9.36
C LEU A 201 9.31 -14.99 9.79
N VAL A 202 8.11 -15.29 9.30
CA VAL A 202 6.87 -14.60 9.65
C VAL A 202 6.61 -14.69 11.16
N SER A 203 6.71 -15.87 11.75
CA SER A 203 6.52 -16.06 13.20
C SER A 203 7.49 -15.22 14.04
N ARG A 204 8.77 -15.16 13.63
CA ARG A 204 9.77 -14.34 14.33
C ARG A 204 9.58 -12.84 14.11
N ALA A 205 9.21 -12.44 12.90
CA ALA A 205 8.89 -11.04 12.61
C ALA A 205 7.74 -10.53 13.48
N LYS A 206 6.67 -11.33 13.63
CA LYS A 206 5.55 -11.01 14.53
C LYS A 206 6.01 -10.80 15.97
N GLN A 207 6.85 -11.72 16.48
CA GLN A 207 7.38 -11.59 17.83
C GLN A 207 8.22 -10.32 18.00
N VAL A 208 9.08 -10.00 17.03
CA VAL A 208 9.88 -8.76 17.03
C VAL A 208 8.97 -7.52 17.05
N CYS A 209 7.90 -7.50 16.24
CA CYS A 209 6.94 -6.39 16.26
C CYS A 209 6.27 -6.20 17.62
N LEU A 210 5.91 -7.30 18.31
CA LEU A 210 5.35 -7.23 19.65
C LEU A 210 6.38 -6.76 20.68
N ASP A 211 7.61 -7.27 20.60
CA ASP A 211 8.69 -6.88 21.52
C ASP A 211 9.03 -5.39 21.41
N LEU A 212 8.98 -4.81 20.20
CA LEU A 212 9.15 -3.37 19.98
C LEU A 212 8.09 -2.52 20.70
N CYS A 213 6.90 -3.05 20.92
CA CYS A 213 5.86 -2.34 21.67
C CYS A 213 6.12 -2.32 23.19
N VAL A 214 6.88 -3.26 23.72
CA VAL A 214 7.05 -3.47 25.17
C VAL A 214 8.42 -3.03 25.68
N GLN A 215 9.47 -3.09 24.86
CA GLN A 215 10.87 -2.92 25.30
C GLN A 215 11.33 -1.49 25.60
N ASN A 216 10.53 -0.46 25.30
CA ASN A 216 10.94 0.94 25.48
C ASN A 216 10.76 1.47 26.91
N GLY A 217 10.65 0.60 27.92
CA GLY A 217 10.50 1.00 29.32
C GLY A 217 11.78 0.99 30.17
N LYS A 218 12.92 0.47 29.68
CA LYS A 218 14.21 0.53 30.39
C LYS A 218 15.37 0.59 29.40
N PRO A 219 16.15 1.68 29.39
CA PRO A 219 17.51 1.64 28.81
C PRO A 219 18.32 0.64 29.64
N ARG A 220 19.00 -0.28 28.97
CA ARG A 220 20.06 -1.10 29.56
C ARG A 220 21.28 -0.25 29.82
#